data_08bbc7387b5536a171e7ed9f1205ec15
#
_entry.id   08bbc7387b5536a171e7ed9f1205ec15
#
_cell.length_a   1.000
_cell.length_b   1.000
_cell.length_c   1.000
_cell.angle_alpha   90.00
_cell.angle_beta   90.00
_cell.angle_gamma   90.00
#
_symmetry.space_group_name_H-M   'P 1'
#
loop_
_entity.id
_entity.type
_entity.pdbx_description
1 polymer ?
#
loop_
_entity_poly.entity_id
_entity_poly.type
_entity_poly.pdbx_seq_one_letter_code
_entity_poly.pdbx_strand_id
1 'polypeptide(L)'
;MNRRRKHKTIQLLLISLFCIIAIAIGIFCYWYFTSKVKTSVTLEAGSEMYDVKEFLINKNNDASFETDIASLDLHKPGNYDIKINVEGKIYKSTLNIVDTLPPAADVADQAVPIGVQIKADAFLNNINDATSVIATYKTPPDFIKPGDQPVTIVLTDTGNNKTELPATLTILDIKNKIQMEAGTPMADVKEFLNTTAYDLSYESDVGKLNLNKPAVYDIKIKADNNIVNCQLEVTDTAPPTAATTNQEIWAGETPEAEAFVIDVVDVSEVTISYKVPPDTSKAGVYDIGIILKDTSGNQTELASKLTVKEDTMAPVIIGAMDKTVYIGDKVSYKSNVSVTDNKDKDVPLVIDSSSVNLKKAGTYQVVYSATDTSGNKTDKTITVTVKEYLIDRDLLDDTAKNILNSITDSSMTKRDKAYAIYKWVKGHISYTGYSDKSDWVKEAYNGIINGAGDCFTYFAVSKELLTLTDIDNMDVTRIGGTTRHYWSMINTGAGWYHYDSCPNVDHKDSFMLTDSELAALSENRKNNYYNYNKSLYPSTPEE
;
A
#
# COMPACT_ATOMS: atom_id res chain seq x y z
N MET A 1 84.31 -71.63 -19.57
CA MET A 1 83.74 -71.19 -20.86
C MET A 1 82.81 -69.99 -20.80
N ASN A 2 82.41 -69.50 -19.61
CA ASN A 2 81.38 -68.42 -19.42
C ASN A 2 81.92 -66.97 -19.37
N ARG A 3 83.20 -66.71 -19.10
CA ARG A 3 83.71 -65.32 -19.02
C ARG A 3 83.99 -64.71 -20.42
N ARG A 4 84.34 -65.46 -21.44
CA ARG A 4 84.56 -64.93 -22.83
C ARG A 4 83.25 -64.56 -23.54
N ARG A 5 82.10 -65.17 -23.24
CA ARG A 5 80.80 -64.81 -23.84
C ARG A 5 80.27 -63.52 -23.31
N LYS A 6 80.39 -63.25 -22.02
CA LYS A 6 79.91 -61.98 -21.41
C LYS A 6 80.69 -60.76 -21.94
N HIS A 7 81.99 -60.88 -22.19
CA HIS A 7 82.77 -59.76 -22.73
C HIS A 7 82.39 -59.41 -24.20
N LYS A 8 82.09 -60.41 -25.07
CA LYS A 8 81.62 -60.15 -26.43
C LYS A 8 80.21 -59.51 -26.49
N THR A 9 79.33 -59.88 -25.60
CA THR A 9 77.95 -59.28 -25.49
C THR A 9 77.98 -57.82 -25.02
N ILE A 10 78.88 -57.52 -24.05
CA ILE A 10 79.07 -56.13 -23.56
C ILE A 10 79.70 -55.23 -24.63
N GLN A 11 80.70 -55.76 -25.38
CA GLN A 11 81.30 -55.03 -26.51
C GLN A 11 80.31 -54.77 -27.64
N LEU A 12 79.48 -55.76 -28.01
CA LEU A 12 78.38 -55.53 -29.00
C LEU A 12 77.37 -54.53 -28.55
N LEU A 13 76.97 -54.51 -27.28
CA LEU A 13 76.07 -53.51 -26.72
C LEU A 13 76.67 -52.09 -26.69
N LEU A 14 77.97 -51.97 -26.38
CA LEU A 14 78.71 -50.68 -26.43
C LEU A 14 78.86 -50.17 -27.86
N ILE A 15 79.10 -51.04 -28.86
CA ILE A 15 79.18 -50.67 -30.25
C ILE A 15 77.80 -50.23 -30.80
N SER A 16 76.73 -50.94 -30.44
CA SER A 16 75.37 -50.55 -30.82
C SER A 16 74.96 -49.23 -30.23
N LEU A 17 75.29 -48.94 -28.93
CA LEU A 17 75.04 -47.67 -28.27
C LEU A 17 75.81 -46.51 -28.92
N PHE A 18 77.09 -46.75 -29.30
CA PHE A 18 77.93 -45.80 -30.03
C PHE A 18 77.38 -45.46 -31.43
N CYS A 19 76.90 -46.48 -32.16
CA CYS A 19 76.24 -46.27 -33.45
C CYS A 19 74.91 -45.45 -33.30
N ILE A 20 74.12 -45.73 -32.29
CA ILE A 20 72.88 -44.99 -32.01
C ILE A 20 73.19 -43.53 -31.69
N ILE A 21 74.22 -43.29 -30.82
CA ILE A 21 74.67 -41.93 -30.49
C ILE A 21 75.24 -41.23 -31.75
N ALA A 22 76.06 -41.91 -32.61
CA ALA A 22 76.58 -41.31 -33.81
C ALA A 22 75.51 -40.98 -34.86
N ILE A 23 74.46 -41.83 -34.96
CA ILE A 23 73.30 -41.58 -35.83
C ILE A 23 72.49 -40.40 -35.25
N ALA A 24 72.28 -40.35 -33.94
CA ALA A 24 71.58 -39.24 -33.32
C ALA A 24 72.32 -37.90 -33.49
N ILE A 25 73.66 -37.89 -33.33
CA ILE A 25 74.52 -36.74 -33.65
C ILE A 25 74.46 -36.37 -35.13
N GLY A 26 74.52 -37.33 -36.04
CA GLY A 26 74.39 -37.09 -37.48
C GLY A 26 73.03 -36.49 -37.86
N ILE A 27 71.96 -36.98 -37.29
CA ILE A 27 70.59 -36.46 -37.50
C ILE A 27 70.50 -35.05 -36.91
N PHE A 28 71.05 -34.81 -35.68
CA PHE A 28 71.10 -33.52 -35.06
C PHE A 28 71.90 -32.49 -35.90
N CYS A 29 73.08 -32.84 -36.34
CA CYS A 29 73.90 -31.98 -37.23
C CYS A 29 73.22 -31.71 -38.57
N TYR A 30 72.62 -32.73 -39.21
CA TYR A 30 71.88 -32.53 -40.46
C TYR A 30 70.72 -31.59 -40.27
N TRP A 31 69.92 -31.75 -39.18
CA TRP A 31 68.79 -30.91 -38.87
C TRP A 31 69.24 -29.47 -38.52
N TYR A 32 70.32 -29.32 -37.74
CA TYR A 32 70.88 -28.03 -37.36
C TYR A 32 71.42 -27.25 -38.60
N PHE A 33 72.09 -27.88 -39.53
CA PHE A 33 72.62 -27.18 -40.70
C PHE A 33 71.63 -27.00 -41.85
N THR A 34 70.47 -27.65 -41.82
CA THR A 34 69.40 -27.48 -42.84
C THR A 34 68.24 -26.63 -42.40
N SER A 35 68.16 -26.24 -41.13
CA SER A 35 67.10 -25.34 -40.64
C SER A 35 67.34 -23.95 -41.19
N LYS A 36 66.25 -23.32 -41.72
CA LYS A 36 66.23 -21.90 -42.11
C LYS A 36 65.78 -21.00 -41.03
N VAL A 37 65.21 -21.55 -39.92
CA VAL A 37 64.68 -20.79 -38.77
C VAL A 37 65.44 -21.20 -37.52
N LYS A 38 65.50 -20.22 -36.54
CA LYS A 38 66.03 -20.49 -35.22
C LYS A 38 65.08 -21.44 -34.47
N THR A 39 65.64 -22.29 -33.62
CA THR A 39 64.86 -23.24 -32.83
C THR A 39 63.96 -22.55 -31.84
N SER A 40 64.42 -21.43 -31.30
CA SER A 40 63.66 -20.60 -30.42
C SER A 40 64.04 -19.11 -30.54
N VAL A 41 63.07 -18.23 -30.18
CA VAL A 41 63.25 -16.79 -30.05
C VAL A 41 62.65 -16.39 -28.71
N THR A 42 63.32 -15.53 -27.94
CA THR A 42 62.83 -15.06 -26.67
C THR A 42 62.28 -13.66 -26.81
N LEU A 43 61.09 -13.40 -26.25
CA LEU A 43 60.40 -12.13 -26.23
C LEU A 43 60.07 -11.77 -24.77
N GLU A 44 60.29 -10.52 -24.40
CA GLU A 44 59.86 -10.03 -23.11
C GLU A 44 58.33 -9.85 -23.08
N ALA A 45 57.67 -10.27 -22.02
CA ALA A 45 56.24 -10.12 -21.84
C ALA A 45 55.80 -8.65 -21.98
N GLY A 46 54.65 -8.42 -22.61
CA GLY A 46 54.16 -7.08 -22.90
C GLY A 46 54.88 -6.33 -24.01
N SER A 47 55.95 -6.91 -24.60
CA SER A 47 56.59 -6.34 -25.78
C SER A 47 55.78 -6.61 -27.04
N GLU A 48 56.01 -5.77 -28.06
CA GLU A 48 55.44 -6.04 -29.39
C GLU A 48 56.08 -7.28 -30.01
N MET A 49 55.29 -8.05 -30.77
CA MET A 49 55.77 -9.22 -31.48
C MET A 49 56.87 -8.82 -32.47
N TYR A 50 57.94 -9.59 -32.45
CA TYR A 50 59.05 -9.40 -33.40
C TYR A 50 58.61 -9.63 -34.86
N ASP A 51 59.28 -8.93 -35.78
CA ASP A 51 59.23 -9.22 -37.21
C ASP A 51 59.61 -10.68 -37.44
N VAL A 52 59.00 -11.34 -38.41
CA VAL A 52 59.28 -12.74 -38.77
C VAL A 52 60.76 -12.96 -39.04
N LYS A 53 61.50 -11.96 -39.51
CA LYS A 53 62.94 -12.02 -39.79
C LYS A 53 63.80 -12.32 -38.57
N GLU A 54 63.29 -11.98 -37.35
CA GLU A 54 64.02 -12.30 -36.12
C GLU A 54 64.05 -13.81 -35.82
N PHE A 55 63.18 -14.57 -36.43
CA PHE A 55 63.08 -16.00 -36.30
C PHE A 55 63.99 -16.71 -37.36
N LEU A 56 64.52 -15.99 -38.36
CA LEU A 56 65.32 -16.59 -39.41
C LEU A 56 66.80 -16.62 -39.02
N ILE A 57 67.49 -17.68 -39.51
CA ILE A 57 68.96 -17.79 -39.44
C ILE A 57 69.59 -16.83 -40.46
N ASN A 58 69.01 -16.75 -41.65
CA ASN A 58 69.38 -15.74 -42.65
C ASN A 58 68.21 -14.77 -42.87
N LYS A 59 68.33 -13.54 -42.42
CA LYS A 59 67.31 -12.50 -42.47
C LYS A 59 66.94 -12.05 -43.91
N ASN A 60 67.69 -12.48 -44.94
CA ASN A 60 67.40 -12.13 -46.33
C ASN A 60 66.38 -13.07 -46.99
N ASN A 61 65.99 -14.18 -46.33
CA ASN A 61 64.98 -15.07 -46.84
C ASN A 61 63.60 -14.41 -46.78
N ASP A 62 62.79 -14.68 -47.82
CA ASP A 62 61.37 -14.27 -47.79
C ASP A 62 60.60 -15.23 -46.90
N ALA A 63 59.89 -14.62 -45.87
CA ALA A 63 59.20 -15.39 -44.87
C ALA A 63 57.95 -14.69 -44.37
N SER A 64 56.98 -15.46 -43.89
CA SER A 64 55.77 -15.01 -43.24
C SER A 64 55.39 -15.97 -42.11
N PHE A 65 54.70 -15.45 -41.10
CA PHE A 65 54.08 -16.27 -40.06
C PHE A 65 52.90 -17.05 -40.65
N GLU A 66 52.86 -18.35 -40.40
CA GLU A 66 51.74 -19.25 -40.70
C GLU A 66 50.86 -19.38 -39.46
N THR A 67 51.44 -19.21 -38.26
CA THR A 67 50.69 -19.10 -37.02
C THR A 67 50.00 -17.75 -36.95
N ASP A 68 48.72 -17.71 -36.52
CA ASP A 68 48.01 -16.46 -36.24
C ASP A 68 48.62 -15.77 -35.01
N ILE A 69 49.56 -14.88 -35.28
CA ILE A 69 50.29 -14.13 -34.23
C ILE A 69 49.38 -13.18 -33.45
N ALA A 70 48.31 -12.67 -34.08
CA ALA A 70 47.38 -11.76 -33.44
C ALA A 70 46.54 -12.41 -32.31
N SER A 71 46.44 -13.74 -32.34
CA SER A 71 45.76 -14.53 -31.31
C SER A 71 46.62 -14.88 -30.09
N LEU A 72 47.93 -14.55 -30.12
CA LEU A 72 48.83 -14.84 -29.00
C LEU A 72 48.74 -13.76 -27.94
N ASP A 73 48.57 -14.19 -26.68
CA ASP A 73 48.66 -13.28 -25.52
C ASP A 73 50.14 -13.05 -25.14
N LEU A 74 50.69 -11.93 -25.59
CA LEU A 74 52.10 -11.59 -25.37
C LEU A 74 52.39 -11.14 -23.91
N HIS A 75 51.37 -10.99 -23.06
CA HIS A 75 51.51 -10.72 -21.63
C HIS A 75 51.61 -12.01 -20.81
N LYS A 76 51.47 -13.17 -21.43
CA LYS A 76 51.48 -14.46 -20.72
C LYS A 76 52.78 -15.20 -20.95
N PRO A 77 53.68 -15.25 -19.97
CA PRO A 77 54.91 -16.05 -20.08
C PRO A 77 54.65 -17.51 -20.41
N GLY A 78 55.46 -18.08 -21.28
CA GLY A 78 55.31 -19.46 -21.73
C GLY A 78 55.99 -19.74 -23.05
N ASN A 79 55.93 -21.00 -23.52
CA ASN A 79 56.47 -21.46 -24.76
C ASN A 79 55.36 -21.67 -25.79
N TYR A 80 55.44 -20.97 -26.90
CA TYR A 80 54.44 -21.00 -27.95
C TYR A 80 55.04 -21.54 -29.26
N ASP A 81 54.40 -22.54 -29.84
CA ASP A 81 54.83 -23.12 -31.13
C ASP A 81 54.48 -22.16 -32.28
N ILE A 82 55.47 -21.66 -32.95
CA ILE A 82 55.35 -20.76 -34.12
C ILE A 82 55.69 -21.52 -35.40
N LYS A 83 54.79 -21.50 -36.36
CA LYS A 83 55.01 -21.99 -37.70
C LYS A 83 55.36 -20.83 -38.63
N ILE A 84 56.42 -20.95 -39.37
CA ILE A 84 56.93 -19.91 -40.25
C ILE A 84 57.07 -20.51 -41.66
N ASN A 85 56.49 -19.89 -42.63
CA ASN A 85 56.66 -20.21 -44.05
C ASN A 85 57.87 -19.44 -44.54
N VAL A 86 58.89 -20.19 -44.99
CA VAL A 86 60.08 -19.63 -45.60
C VAL A 86 60.19 -20.21 -47.05
N GLU A 87 60.04 -19.36 -48.04
CA GLU A 87 60.09 -19.70 -49.45
C GLU A 87 59.18 -20.90 -49.81
N GLY A 88 57.96 -20.92 -49.28
CA GLY A 88 56.93 -21.94 -49.51
C GLY A 88 57.05 -23.20 -48.67
N LYS A 89 58.04 -23.31 -47.76
CA LYS A 89 58.20 -24.45 -46.83
C LYS A 89 57.96 -24.02 -45.37
N ILE A 90 57.16 -24.80 -44.64
CA ILE A 90 56.85 -24.56 -43.27
C ILE A 90 57.90 -25.12 -42.33
N TYR A 91 58.42 -24.26 -41.45
CA TYR A 91 59.33 -24.55 -40.35
C TYR A 91 58.67 -24.30 -39.02
N LYS A 92 59.18 -24.95 -37.98
CA LYS A 92 58.74 -24.72 -36.61
C LYS A 92 59.81 -23.99 -35.83
N SER A 93 59.41 -23.04 -35.03
CA SER A 93 60.18 -22.33 -34.00
C SER A 93 59.40 -22.25 -32.72
N THR A 94 60.04 -22.05 -31.58
CA THR A 94 59.39 -21.79 -30.31
C THR A 94 59.59 -20.34 -29.94
N LEU A 95 58.48 -19.60 -29.68
CA LEU A 95 58.53 -18.30 -29.06
C LEU A 95 58.50 -18.49 -27.55
N ASN A 96 59.58 -18.14 -26.85
CA ASN A 96 59.65 -18.13 -25.40
C ASN A 96 59.29 -16.73 -24.93
N ILE A 97 58.09 -16.56 -24.38
CA ILE A 97 57.74 -15.33 -23.70
C ILE A 97 58.24 -15.44 -22.26
N VAL A 98 59.10 -14.54 -21.87
CA VAL A 98 59.67 -14.47 -20.51
C VAL A 98 59.27 -13.13 -19.88
N ASP A 99 59.20 -13.10 -18.61
CA ASP A 99 59.01 -11.88 -17.84
C ASP A 99 60.23 -11.71 -16.91
N THR A 100 61.08 -10.79 -17.25
CA THR A 100 62.34 -10.51 -16.52
C THR A 100 62.42 -9.13 -15.94
N LEU A 101 61.43 -8.28 -16.25
CA LEU A 101 61.37 -6.91 -15.72
C LEU A 101 60.63 -6.88 -14.41
N PRO A 102 61.18 -6.24 -13.37
CA PRO A 102 60.49 -6.15 -12.10
C PRO A 102 59.34 -5.16 -12.14
N PRO A 103 58.22 -5.46 -11.44
CA PRO A 103 57.07 -4.57 -11.34
C PRO A 103 57.41 -3.22 -10.71
N ALA A 104 56.74 -2.16 -11.16
CA ALA A 104 56.87 -0.81 -10.60
C ALA A 104 55.52 -0.31 -10.08
N ALA A 105 55.54 0.51 -9.06
CA ALA A 105 54.35 1.21 -8.54
C ALA A 105 54.74 2.48 -7.80
N ASP A 106 53.79 3.42 -7.73
CA ASP A 106 53.87 4.52 -6.81
C ASP A 106 53.44 4.07 -5.41
N VAL A 107 54.13 4.56 -4.38
CA VAL A 107 53.81 4.21 -2.99
C VAL A 107 53.34 5.46 -2.23
N ALA A 108 52.30 5.28 -1.38
CA ALA A 108 51.84 6.31 -0.46
C ALA A 108 51.76 5.77 0.96
N ASP A 109 52.17 6.59 1.92
CA ASP A 109 52.01 6.27 3.34
C ASP A 109 50.53 6.06 3.71
N GLN A 110 50.25 5.22 4.68
CA GLN A 110 48.91 4.91 5.15
C GLN A 110 48.78 5.23 6.63
N ALA A 111 47.56 5.61 7.02
CA ALA A 111 47.19 5.76 8.42
C ALA A 111 45.90 4.97 8.70
N VAL A 112 45.85 4.28 9.83
CA VAL A 112 44.67 3.50 10.24
C VAL A 112 44.43 3.60 11.74
N PRO A 113 43.18 3.46 12.20
CA PRO A 113 42.88 3.27 13.61
C PRO A 113 43.55 2.00 14.15
N ILE A 114 43.86 1.98 15.45
CA ILE A 114 44.42 0.82 16.12
C ILE A 114 43.54 -0.42 15.92
N GLY A 115 44.18 -1.57 15.63
CA GLY A 115 43.50 -2.85 15.39
C GLY A 115 42.97 -3.03 13.96
N VAL A 116 42.94 -1.99 13.12
CA VAL A 116 42.53 -2.09 11.72
C VAL A 116 43.68 -2.62 10.88
N GLN A 117 43.48 -3.77 10.25
CA GLN A 117 44.47 -4.37 9.35
C GLN A 117 44.21 -3.97 7.91
N ILE A 118 45.24 -3.53 7.23
CA ILE A 118 45.21 -3.26 5.79
C ILE A 118 46.19 -4.18 5.06
N LYS A 119 45.90 -4.46 3.81
CA LYS A 119 46.79 -5.25 2.95
C LYS A 119 47.90 -4.38 2.40
N ALA A 120 48.99 -5.02 1.95
CA ALA A 120 50.13 -4.30 1.37
C ALA A 120 49.77 -3.53 0.09
N ASP A 121 48.75 -3.97 -0.66
CA ASP A 121 48.27 -3.30 -1.85
C ASP A 121 47.62 -1.93 -1.58
N ALA A 122 47.14 -1.70 -0.35
CA ALA A 122 46.57 -0.40 0.05
C ALA A 122 47.59 0.76 -0.02
N PHE A 123 48.89 0.47 -0.03
CA PHE A 123 49.95 1.46 -0.16
C PHE A 123 50.27 1.84 -1.61
N LEU A 124 49.68 1.16 -2.58
CA LEU A 124 50.13 1.20 -3.97
C LEU A 124 49.16 1.97 -4.87
N ASN A 125 49.74 2.74 -5.77
CA ASN A 125 49.04 3.34 -6.89
C ASN A 125 49.79 3.07 -8.18
N ASN A 126 49.14 3.13 -9.32
CA ASN A 126 49.77 3.08 -10.65
C ASN A 126 50.71 1.88 -10.81
N ILE A 127 50.27 0.68 -10.40
CA ILE A 127 51.04 -0.57 -10.62
C ILE A 127 51.24 -0.74 -12.13
N ASN A 128 52.50 -0.88 -12.55
CA ASN A 128 52.87 -1.06 -13.92
C ASN A 128 53.76 -2.31 -14.09
N ASP A 129 53.23 -3.28 -14.80
CA ASP A 129 53.91 -4.51 -15.14
C ASP A 129 53.22 -5.18 -16.33
N ALA A 130 53.94 -6.02 -17.06
CA ALA A 130 53.39 -6.81 -18.17
C ALA A 130 52.51 -7.97 -17.67
N THR A 131 52.75 -8.46 -16.47
CA THR A 131 52.07 -9.61 -15.87
C THR A 131 51.37 -9.26 -14.59
N SER A 132 50.66 -10.21 -13.97
CA SER A 132 49.96 -10.00 -12.72
C SER A 132 50.95 -9.83 -11.57
N VAL A 133 50.71 -8.75 -10.77
CA VAL A 133 51.56 -8.40 -9.62
C VAL A 133 50.84 -8.72 -8.31
N ILE A 134 51.55 -9.32 -7.37
CA ILE A 134 51.11 -9.54 -5.99
C ILE A 134 51.93 -8.66 -5.05
N ALA A 135 51.21 -7.91 -4.16
CA ALA A 135 51.84 -7.12 -3.13
C ALA A 135 51.77 -7.81 -1.77
N THR A 136 52.89 -7.83 -1.06
CA THR A 136 53.00 -8.39 0.29
C THR A 136 53.87 -7.52 1.16
N TYR A 137 53.68 -7.61 2.47
CA TYR A 137 54.64 -7.01 3.39
C TYR A 137 55.90 -7.87 3.47
N LYS A 138 57.08 -7.26 3.48
CA LYS A 138 58.35 -7.95 3.74
C LYS A 138 58.34 -8.53 5.15
N THR A 139 57.87 -7.76 6.12
CA THR A 139 57.58 -8.15 7.49
C THR A 139 56.23 -7.57 7.87
N PRO A 140 55.25 -8.36 8.29
CA PRO A 140 53.94 -7.84 8.70
C PRO A 140 54.07 -6.77 9.80
N PRO A 141 53.39 -5.60 9.67
CA PRO A 141 53.41 -4.59 10.72
C PRO A 141 52.58 -5.02 11.95
N ASP A 142 52.81 -4.37 13.07
CA ASP A 142 52.04 -4.55 14.30
C ASP A 142 50.88 -3.55 14.34
N PHE A 143 49.69 -3.98 13.97
CA PHE A 143 48.49 -3.14 13.88
C PHE A 143 47.89 -2.75 15.24
N ILE A 144 48.41 -3.25 16.36
CA ILE A 144 47.94 -2.91 17.71
C ILE A 144 48.91 -2.00 18.47
N LYS A 145 50.01 -1.58 17.87
CA LYS A 145 51.01 -0.70 18.48
C LYS A 145 50.89 0.70 17.88
N PRO A 146 50.40 1.71 18.62
CA PRO A 146 50.30 3.09 18.13
C PRO A 146 51.64 3.69 17.72
N GLY A 147 51.57 4.61 16.76
CA GLY A 147 52.73 5.34 16.25
C GLY A 147 53.14 4.94 14.84
N ASP A 148 54.19 5.60 14.34
CA ASP A 148 54.73 5.37 12.99
C ASP A 148 55.56 4.10 12.94
N GLN A 149 55.30 3.27 11.96
CA GLN A 149 56.03 2.02 11.71
C GLN A 149 56.56 2.03 10.27
N PRO A 150 57.89 1.91 10.07
CA PRO A 150 58.43 1.73 8.71
C PRO A 150 58.03 0.33 8.20
N VAL A 151 57.42 0.30 7.01
CA VAL A 151 57.04 -0.93 6.32
C VAL A 151 57.74 -1.04 4.99
N THR A 152 57.97 -2.26 4.51
CA THR A 152 58.46 -2.49 3.14
C THR A 152 57.46 -3.36 2.42
N ILE A 153 56.94 -2.83 1.31
CA ILE A 153 56.05 -3.54 0.41
C ILE A 153 56.87 -4.26 -0.63
N VAL A 154 56.62 -5.53 -0.83
CA VAL A 154 57.28 -6.38 -1.84
C VAL A 154 56.27 -6.65 -2.93
N LEU A 155 56.52 -6.14 -4.10
CA LEU A 155 55.82 -6.51 -5.33
C LEU A 155 56.50 -7.75 -5.93
N THR A 156 55.71 -8.68 -6.39
CA THR A 156 56.20 -9.89 -7.08
C THR A 156 55.26 -10.14 -8.26
N ASP A 157 55.84 -10.24 -9.47
CA ASP A 157 55.13 -10.59 -10.68
C ASP A 157 55.07 -12.12 -10.90
N THR A 158 54.53 -12.57 -12.03
CA THR A 158 54.46 -14.00 -12.37
C THR A 158 55.79 -14.56 -12.83
N GLY A 159 56.77 -13.71 -13.22
CA GLY A 159 58.14 -14.06 -13.53
C GLY A 159 59.03 -14.26 -12.29
N ASN A 160 58.47 -13.98 -11.07
CA ASN A 160 59.20 -13.92 -9.80
C ASN A 160 60.17 -12.72 -9.67
N ASN A 161 60.06 -11.72 -10.56
CA ASN A 161 60.81 -10.49 -10.37
C ASN A 161 60.22 -9.69 -9.21
N LYS A 162 61.04 -8.95 -8.50
CA LYS A 162 60.63 -8.29 -7.26
C LYS A 162 61.08 -6.83 -7.20
N THR A 163 60.19 -6.01 -6.65
CA THR A 163 60.51 -4.63 -6.25
C THR A 163 60.16 -4.43 -4.80
N GLU A 164 61.06 -3.83 -4.06
CA GLU A 164 60.82 -3.43 -2.65
C GLU A 164 60.62 -1.93 -2.56
N LEU A 165 59.49 -1.56 -1.98
CA LEU A 165 59.07 -0.16 -1.82
C LEU A 165 58.92 0.18 -0.33
N PRO A 166 59.70 1.17 0.20
CA PRO A 166 59.53 1.61 1.57
C PRO A 166 58.32 2.52 1.71
N ALA A 167 57.61 2.40 2.83
CA ALA A 167 56.50 3.26 3.22
C ALA A 167 56.43 3.42 4.73
N THR A 168 55.56 4.30 5.21
CA THR A 168 55.20 4.46 6.60
C THR A 168 53.75 4.04 6.84
N LEU A 169 53.53 3.24 7.86
CA LEU A 169 52.21 2.96 8.41
C LEU A 169 52.05 3.68 9.74
N THR A 170 51.11 4.61 9.84
CA THR A 170 50.76 5.31 11.10
C THR A 170 49.58 4.61 11.75
N ILE A 171 49.77 4.08 12.96
CA ILE A 171 48.67 3.51 13.78
C ILE A 171 48.21 4.58 14.76
N LEU A 172 46.97 5.05 14.58
CA LEU A 172 46.35 6.04 15.47
C LEU A 172 45.63 5.38 16.62
N ASP A 173 45.82 5.87 17.84
CA ASP A 173 45.14 5.37 19.05
C ASP A 173 43.72 5.91 19.16
N ILE A 174 42.92 5.61 18.13
CA ILE A 174 41.52 5.96 18.07
C ILE A 174 40.67 4.71 17.75
N LYS A 175 39.42 4.74 18.14
CA LYS A 175 38.46 3.68 17.80
C LYS A 175 38.15 3.71 16.30
N ASN A 176 38.11 2.57 15.69
CA ASN A 176 37.68 2.45 14.29
C ASN A 176 36.15 2.51 14.12
N LYS A 177 35.41 2.37 15.24
CA LYS A 177 33.94 2.35 15.24
C LYS A 177 33.41 2.91 16.55
N ILE A 178 32.37 3.72 16.48
CA ILE A 178 31.53 4.12 17.61
C ILE A 178 30.08 3.78 17.32
N GLN A 179 29.28 3.69 18.36
CA GLN A 179 27.83 3.48 18.28
C GLN A 179 27.11 4.71 18.83
N MET A 180 25.96 5.02 18.24
CA MET A 180 25.04 6.04 18.74
C MET A 180 23.59 5.56 18.58
N GLU A 181 22.71 6.09 19.40
CA GLU A 181 21.29 5.81 19.34
C GLU A 181 20.63 6.59 18.19
N ALA A 182 19.74 5.92 17.44
CA ALA A 182 18.97 6.54 16.39
C ALA A 182 18.07 7.67 16.93
N GLY A 183 17.89 8.73 16.14
CA GLY A 183 17.11 9.90 16.56
C GLY A 183 17.84 10.85 17.52
N THR A 184 19.07 10.54 17.92
CA THR A 184 19.88 11.44 18.73
C THR A 184 20.72 12.38 17.85
N PRO A 185 21.18 13.52 18.38
CA PRO A 185 22.15 14.38 17.67
C PRO A 185 23.43 13.62 17.35
N MET A 186 24.13 14.04 16.29
CA MET A 186 25.42 13.49 15.88
C MET A 186 26.39 13.40 17.07
N ALA A 187 26.99 12.22 17.24
CA ALA A 187 27.99 11.96 18.29
C ALA A 187 29.16 12.97 18.20
N ASP A 188 29.74 13.34 19.34
CA ASP A 188 30.96 14.14 19.35
C ASP A 188 32.11 13.32 18.74
N VAL A 189 32.88 13.89 17.83
CA VAL A 189 34.03 13.25 17.20
C VAL A 189 35.06 12.75 18.23
N LYS A 190 35.11 13.36 19.41
CA LYS A 190 35.97 12.94 20.52
C LYS A 190 35.64 11.56 21.08
N GLU A 191 34.46 11.03 20.79
CA GLU A 191 34.11 9.66 21.20
C GLU A 191 34.97 8.59 20.52
N PHE A 192 35.62 8.95 19.39
CA PHE A 192 36.61 8.10 18.75
C PHE A 192 37.97 8.02 19.50
N LEU A 193 38.26 8.94 20.41
CA LEU A 193 39.50 8.89 21.19
C LEU A 193 39.55 7.65 22.10
N ASN A 194 40.75 7.02 22.19
CA ASN A 194 41.08 6.07 23.26
C ASN A 194 41.81 6.80 24.38
N THR A 195 43.14 6.71 24.41
CA THR A 195 43.97 7.30 25.47
C THR A 195 44.80 8.50 25.00
N THR A 196 45.15 8.51 23.74
CA THR A 196 45.98 9.58 23.15
C THR A 196 45.10 10.73 22.71
N ALA A 197 45.49 11.96 23.06
CA ALA A 197 44.79 13.17 22.60
C ALA A 197 45.22 13.51 21.17
N TYR A 198 44.26 13.57 20.26
CA TYR A 198 44.42 14.09 18.92
C TYR A 198 43.48 15.29 18.71
N ASP A 199 43.80 16.19 17.80
CA ASP A 199 42.85 17.18 17.28
C ASP A 199 41.97 16.49 16.24
N LEU A 200 40.74 16.16 16.65
CA LEU A 200 39.81 15.41 15.80
C LEU A 200 38.76 16.31 15.16
N SER A 201 38.47 16.04 13.91
CA SER A 201 37.32 16.61 13.20
C SER A 201 36.74 15.61 12.22
N TYR A 202 35.44 15.74 11.94
CA TYR A 202 34.81 15.00 10.84
C TYR A 202 35.29 15.59 9.51
N GLU A 203 35.89 14.76 8.67
CA GLU A 203 36.21 15.09 7.28
C GLU A 203 35.05 14.80 6.35
N SER A 204 34.24 13.76 6.68
CA SER A 204 32.99 13.49 5.99
C SER A 204 31.92 14.51 6.34
N ASP A 205 31.05 14.85 5.38
CA ASP A 205 29.86 15.68 5.60
C ASP A 205 28.79 14.86 6.37
N VAL A 206 28.96 14.81 7.69
CA VAL A 206 28.08 14.05 8.58
C VAL A 206 26.66 14.63 8.68
N GLY A 207 26.46 15.89 8.26
CA GLY A 207 25.13 16.52 8.20
C GLY A 207 24.19 15.88 7.18
N LYS A 208 24.70 15.08 6.25
CA LYS A 208 23.91 14.35 5.25
C LYS A 208 23.50 12.94 5.68
N LEU A 209 23.97 12.47 6.82
CA LEU A 209 23.64 11.15 7.32
C LEU A 209 22.21 11.12 7.87
N ASN A 210 21.50 10.03 7.61
CA ASN A 210 20.19 9.81 8.21
C ASN A 210 20.36 9.12 9.57
N LEU A 211 20.44 9.90 10.62
CA LEU A 211 20.62 9.40 11.98
C LEU A 211 19.34 8.89 12.64
N ASN A 212 18.18 9.00 11.95
CA ASN A 212 16.90 8.48 12.45
C ASN A 212 16.65 7.01 12.05
N LYS A 213 17.63 6.36 11.44
CA LYS A 213 17.46 4.97 10.99
C LYS A 213 18.71 4.15 11.30
N PRO A 214 18.57 2.95 11.86
CA PRO A 214 19.69 2.04 12.05
C PRO A 214 20.48 1.81 10.76
N ALA A 215 21.77 2.08 10.80
CA ALA A 215 22.68 1.92 9.68
C ALA A 215 24.15 1.98 10.13
N VAL A 216 25.05 1.48 9.29
CA VAL A 216 26.49 1.67 9.45
C VAL A 216 26.97 2.60 8.37
N TYR A 217 27.60 3.67 8.76
CA TYR A 217 28.16 4.68 7.86
C TYR A 217 29.68 4.63 7.90
N ASP A 218 30.31 4.49 6.73
CA ASP A 218 31.73 4.70 6.58
C ASP A 218 31.98 6.20 6.53
N ILE A 219 32.77 6.68 7.46
CA ILE A 219 33.09 8.10 7.63
C ILE A 219 34.61 8.29 7.67
N LYS A 220 35.03 9.50 7.32
CA LYS A 220 36.42 9.91 7.42
C LYS A 220 36.58 10.86 8.59
N ILE A 221 37.59 10.57 9.40
CA ILE A 221 37.98 11.39 10.54
C ILE A 221 39.39 11.93 10.24
N LYS A 222 39.56 13.22 10.42
CA LYS A 222 40.88 13.86 10.46
C LYS A 222 41.37 13.84 11.89
N ALA A 223 42.55 13.23 12.12
CA ALA A 223 43.26 13.20 13.39
C ALA A 223 44.62 13.85 13.17
N ASP A 224 44.79 15.04 13.69
CA ASP A 224 45.93 15.94 13.40
C ASP A 224 46.10 16.11 11.87
N ASN A 225 47.15 15.55 11.28
CA ASN A 225 47.41 15.61 9.84
C ASN A 225 46.93 14.35 9.06
N ASN A 226 46.44 13.33 9.75
CA ASN A 226 46.05 12.05 9.14
C ASN A 226 44.55 12.01 8.92
N ILE A 227 44.12 11.46 7.77
CA ILE A 227 42.72 11.17 7.49
C ILE A 227 42.56 9.65 7.48
N VAL A 228 41.66 9.15 8.32
CA VAL A 228 41.39 7.70 8.44
C VAL A 228 39.92 7.37 8.26
N ASN A 229 39.68 6.17 7.76
CA ASN A 229 38.34 5.64 7.64
C ASN A 229 37.92 5.02 9.00
N CYS A 230 36.75 5.43 9.47
CA CYS A 230 36.10 4.90 10.66
C CYS A 230 34.64 4.56 10.34
N GLN A 231 33.97 3.94 11.28
CA GLN A 231 32.55 3.64 11.16
C GLN A 231 31.74 4.30 12.27
N LEU A 232 30.59 4.83 11.88
CA LEU A 232 29.53 5.24 12.77
C LEU A 232 28.39 4.24 12.65
N GLU A 233 28.10 3.51 13.70
CA GLU A 233 26.96 2.61 13.76
C GLU A 233 25.81 3.30 14.49
N VAL A 234 24.73 3.56 13.75
CA VAL A 234 23.47 4.03 14.33
C VAL A 234 22.64 2.81 14.67
N THR A 235 22.30 2.66 15.93
CA THR A 235 21.48 1.56 16.45
C THR A 235 20.19 2.13 17.03
N ASP A 236 19.14 1.36 17.01
CA ASP A 236 17.89 1.66 17.69
C ASP A 236 17.70 0.61 18.79
N THR A 237 17.92 1.03 20.01
CA THR A 237 17.80 0.18 21.20
C THR A 237 16.70 0.66 22.15
N ALA A 238 16.12 1.84 21.84
CA ALA A 238 15.05 2.42 22.62
C ALA A 238 13.71 1.72 22.28
N PRO A 239 12.98 1.21 23.27
CA PRO A 239 11.69 0.61 23.00
C PRO A 239 10.64 1.69 22.67
N PRO A 240 9.65 1.41 21.80
CA PRO A 240 8.58 2.33 21.47
C PRO A 240 7.76 2.72 22.69
N THR A 241 7.29 3.96 22.72
CA THR A 241 6.44 4.47 23.80
C THR A 241 5.08 4.90 23.25
N ALA A 242 4.02 4.79 24.04
CA ALA A 242 2.70 5.27 23.71
C ALA A 242 1.87 5.49 25.00
N ALA A 243 0.80 6.25 24.87
CA ALA A 243 -0.25 6.29 25.88
C ALA A 243 -1.35 5.28 25.53
N THR A 244 -2.12 4.85 26.52
CA THR A 244 -3.24 3.92 26.33
C THR A 244 -4.58 4.61 26.48
N THR A 245 -5.59 4.12 25.75
CA THR A 245 -6.99 4.51 25.89
C THR A 245 -7.84 3.27 26.08
N ASN A 246 -8.88 3.40 26.91
CA ASN A 246 -9.85 2.32 27.10
C ASN A 246 -10.83 2.27 25.94
N GLN A 247 -11.30 1.09 25.61
CA GLN A 247 -12.31 0.88 24.57
C GLN A 247 -13.61 0.32 25.16
N GLU A 248 -14.70 0.63 24.48
CA GLU A 248 -16.02 0.10 24.77
C GLU A 248 -16.64 -0.43 23.48
N ILE A 249 -17.08 -1.68 23.50
CA ILE A 249 -17.64 -2.38 22.34
C ILE A 249 -18.88 -3.19 22.76
N TRP A 250 -19.62 -3.66 21.76
CA TRP A 250 -20.65 -4.67 21.98
C TRP A 250 -20.08 -6.09 21.95
N ALA A 251 -20.73 -7.00 22.65
CA ALA A 251 -20.36 -8.41 22.64
C ALA A 251 -20.38 -8.98 21.22
N GLY A 252 -19.28 -9.67 20.86
CA GLY A 252 -19.06 -10.23 19.53
C GLY A 252 -18.34 -9.29 18.54
N GLU A 253 -18.12 -8.02 18.88
CA GLU A 253 -17.24 -7.15 18.11
C GLU A 253 -15.77 -7.45 18.42
N THR A 254 -14.89 -7.23 17.44
CA THR A 254 -13.44 -7.47 17.60
C THR A 254 -12.70 -6.17 17.31
N PRO A 255 -12.28 -5.43 18.33
CA PRO A 255 -11.48 -4.23 18.11
C PRO A 255 -10.07 -4.60 17.68
N GLU A 256 -9.42 -3.75 16.90
CA GLU A 256 -7.99 -3.88 16.60
C GLU A 256 -7.16 -3.40 17.79
N ALA A 257 -5.93 -3.93 17.95
CA ALA A 257 -5.06 -3.58 19.08
C ALA A 257 -4.66 -2.10 19.06
N GLU A 258 -4.56 -1.51 17.87
CA GLU A 258 -4.28 -0.09 17.62
C GLU A 258 -5.31 0.85 18.26
N ALA A 259 -6.56 0.39 18.40
CA ALA A 259 -7.60 1.18 19.04
C ALA A 259 -7.32 1.52 20.51
N PHE A 260 -6.43 0.78 21.16
CA PHE A 260 -6.08 0.96 22.57
C PHE A 260 -4.85 1.84 22.80
N VAL A 261 -4.22 2.32 21.75
CA VAL A 261 -2.98 3.12 21.83
C VAL A 261 -3.14 4.44 21.11
N ILE A 262 -2.55 5.47 21.73
CA ILE A 262 -2.44 6.82 21.17
C ILE A 262 -1.02 7.34 21.39
N ASP A 263 -0.63 8.34 20.61
CA ASP A 263 0.66 9.03 20.77
C ASP A 263 1.86 8.07 20.73
N VAL A 264 1.86 7.15 19.76
CA VAL A 264 2.98 6.23 19.56
C VAL A 264 4.21 7.02 19.10
N VAL A 265 5.31 6.87 19.83
CA VAL A 265 6.58 7.55 19.55
C VAL A 265 7.70 6.53 19.48
N ASP A 266 8.37 6.52 18.35
CA ASP A 266 9.58 5.76 18.08
C ASP A 266 10.32 6.34 16.87
N VAL A 267 11.59 6.01 16.68
CA VAL A 267 12.38 6.41 15.50
C VAL A 267 12.15 5.47 14.31
N SER A 268 11.63 4.30 14.56
CA SER A 268 11.36 3.25 13.58
C SER A 268 9.86 2.93 13.50
N GLU A 269 9.45 2.13 12.53
CA GLU A 269 8.06 1.71 12.39
C GLU A 269 7.68 0.74 13.50
N VAL A 270 6.54 1.03 14.16
CA VAL A 270 6.03 0.25 15.29
C VAL A 270 4.85 -0.61 14.86
N THR A 271 4.90 -1.88 15.17
CA THR A 271 3.79 -2.81 15.07
C THR A 271 3.09 -2.93 16.42
N ILE A 272 1.76 -2.93 16.40
CA ILE A 272 0.93 -3.02 17.59
C ILE A 272 0.17 -4.34 17.53
N SER A 273 0.12 -5.05 18.64
CA SER A 273 -0.58 -6.34 18.72
C SER A 273 -1.08 -6.62 20.13
N TYR A 274 -2.05 -7.49 20.24
CA TYR A 274 -2.44 -8.02 21.53
C TYR A 274 -1.37 -8.98 22.09
N LYS A 275 -1.11 -8.89 23.39
CA LYS A 275 -0.38 -9.92 24.11
C LYS A 275 -1.15 -11.24 24.12
N VAL A 276 -2.45 -11.15 24.37
CA VAL A 276 -3.44 -12.22 24.24
C VAL A 276 -4.72 -11.59 23.70
N PRO A 277 -5.23 -12.02 22.55
CA PRO A 277 -6.51 -11.51 22.03
C PRO A 277 -7.64 -11.68 23.05
N PRO A 278 -8.47 -10.65 23.27
CA PRO A 278 -9.57 -10.73 24.22
C PRO A 278 -10.70 -11.66 23.72
N ASP A 279 -11.34 -12.38 24.64
CA ASP A 279 -12.61 -13.03 24.37
C ASP A 279 -13.74 -12.02 24.54
N THR A 280 -14.26 -11.50 23.44
CA THR A 280 -15.32 -10.50 23.41
C THR A 280 -16.74 -11.09 23.35
N SER A 281 -16.88 -12.41 23.48
CA SER A 281 -18.17 -13.08 23.40
C SER A 281 -19.07 -12.83 24.60
N LYS A 282 -18.54 -12.31 25.70
CA LYS A 282 -19.28 -12.09 26.96
C LYS A 282 -19.09 -10.65 27.44
N ALA A 283 -20.18 -10.08 27.95
CA ALA A 283 -20.13 -8.78 28.61
C ALA A 283 -19.25 -8.81 29.87
N GLY A 284 -18.48 -7.74 30.07
CA GLY A 284 -17.58 -7.61 31.21
C GLY A 284 -16.52 -6.56 30.99
N VAL A 285 -15.66 -6.39 31.98
CA VAL A 285 -14.49 -5.52 31.88
C VAL A 285 -13.24 -6.41 31.88
N TYR A 286 -12.46 -6.29 30.84
CA TYR A 286 -11.27 -7.11 30.60
C TYR A 286 -10.01 -6.25 30.64
N ASP A 287 -8.98 -6.75 31.30
CA ASP A 287 -7.65 -6.16 31.22
C ASP A 287 -6.97 -6.64 29.92
N ILE A 288 -6.52 -5.68 29.12
CA ILE A 288 -5.93 -5.91 27.79
C ILE A 288 -4.44 -5.62 27.87
N GLY A 289 -3.62 -6.61 27.54
CA GLY A 289 -2.18 -6.44 27.30
C GLY A 289 -1.92 -6.17 25.82
N ILE A 290 -1.17 -5.11 25.54
CA ILE A 290 -0.78 -4.68 24.20
C ILE A 290 0.73 -4.69 24.10
N ILE A 291 1.25 -5.21 23.01
CA ILE A 291 2.68 -5.22 22.70
C ILE A 291 2.92 -4.26 21.55
N LEU A 292 3.75 -3.26 21.81
CA LEU A 292 4.36 -2.43 20.78
C LEU A 292 5.72 -3.04 20.45
N LYS A 293 6.01 -3.23 19.18
CA LYS A 293 7.29 -3.75 18.72
C LYS A 293 7.77 -2.95 17.53
N ASP A 294 8.98 -2.42 17.61
CA ASP A 294 9.64 -1.71 16.52
C ASP A 294 10.31 -2.68 15.53
N THR A 295 10.85 -2.13 14.44
CA THR A 295 11.59 -2.92 13.44
C THR A 295 12.96 -3.37 13.90
N SER A 296 13.51 -2.77 14.95
CA SER A 296 14.79 -3.14 15.57
C SER A 296 14.64 -4.29 16.57
N GLY A 297 13.39 -4.61 16.94
CA GLY A 297 13.03 -5.72 17.82
C GLY A 297 12.80 -5.31 19.27
N ASN A 298 12.91 -4.01 19.62
CA ASN A 298 12.62 -3.52 20.96
C ASN A 298 11.10 -3.55 21.18
N GLN A 299 10.69 -3.75 22.43
CA GLN A 299 9.28 -3.96 22.77
C GLN A 299 8.89 -3.23 24.04
N THR A 300 7.66 -2.71 24.03
CA THR A 300 6.97 -2.19 25.22
C THR A 300 5.65 -2.92 25.40
N GLU A 301 5.40 -3.35 26.62
CA GLU A 301 4.10 -3.91 27.02
C GLU A 301 3.28 -2.84 27.74
N LEU A 302 2.06 -2.60 27.24
CA LEU A 302 1.10 -1.66 27.81
C LEU A 302 -0.14 -2.38 28.31
N ALA A 303 -0.81 -1.79 29.28
CA ALA A 303 -2.08 -2.26 29.81
C ALA A 303 -3.19 -1.26 29.55
N SER A 304 -4.34 -1.77 29.13
CA SER A 304 -5.58 -0.98 28.94
C SER A 304 -6.78 -1.80 29.38
N LYS A 305 -7.97 -1.22 29.27
CA LYS A 305 -9.24 -1.88 29.61
C LYS A 305 -10.18 -1.89 28.41
N LEU A 306 -10.84 -3.03 28.23
CA LEU A 306 -11.93 -3.23 27.29
C LEU A 306 -13.21 -3.47 28.07
N THR A 307 -14.22 -2.62 27.84
CA THR A 307 -15.58 -2.85 28.33
C THR A 307 -16.40 -3.46 27.21
N VAL A 308 -16.82 -4.70 27.39
CA VAL A 308 -17.74 -5.39 26.49
C VAL A 308 -19.14 -5.27 27.03
N LYS A 309 -20.04 -4.65 26.28
CA LYS A 309 -21.46 -4.47 26.65
C LYS A 309 -22.30 -5.56 26.01
N GLU A 310 -23.27 -6.03 26.76
CA GLU A 310 -24.34 -6.86 26.24
C GLU A 310 -25.50 -5.98 25.76
N ASP A 311 -25.98 -6.24 24.59
CA ASP A 311 -27.19 -5.60 24.10
C ASP A 311 -28.41 -6.37 24.60
N THR A 312 -29.14 -5.74 25.51
CA THR A 312 -30.37 -6.28 26.12
C THR A 312 -31.61 -5.44 25.78
N MET A 313 -31.42 -4.40 24.95
CA MET A 313 -32.53 -3.53 24.56
C MET A 313 -33.17 -4.04 23.28
N ALA A 314 -34.50 -4.16 23.33
CA ALA A 314 -35.24 -4.57 22.14
C ALA A 314 -35.45 -3.39 21.18
N PRO A 315 -35.48 -3.62 19.87
CA PRO A 315 -35.67 -2.56 18.88
C PRO A 315 -37.03 -1.87 19.03
N VAL A 316 -37.08 -0.60 18.68
CA VAL A 316 -38.28 0.23 18.77
C VAL A 316 -38.94 0.40 17.43
N ILE A 317 -40.20 -0.01 17.28
CA ILE A 317 -41.01 0.14 16.07
C ILE A 317 -41.76 1.47 16.14
N ILE A 318 -41.41 2.39 15.25
CA ILE A 318 -41.93 3.76 15.16
C ILE A 318 -42.91 3.85 13.99
N GLY A 319 -44.01 4.62 14.13
CA GLY A 319 -44.92 4.94 13.03
C GLY A 319 -45.99 3.89 12.74
N ALA A 320 -45.95 2.73 13.38
CA ALA A 320 -47.05 1.76 13.29
C ALA A 320 -48.25 2.26 14.09
N MET A 321 -49.32 2.63 13.38
CA MET A 321 -50.56 3.24 13.97
C MET A 321 -51.79 2.58 13.37
N ASP A 322 -52.91 2.62 14.14
CA ASP A 322 -54.22 2.17 13.70
C ASP A 322 -54.64 2.85 12.39
N LYS A 323 -55.26 2.10 11.52
CA LYS A 323 -55.70 2.57 10.21
C LYS A 323 -57.20 2.36 10.03
N THR A 324 -57.84 3.35 9.43
CA THR A 324 -59.20 3.19 8.90
C THR A 324 -59.13 3.24 7.40
N VAL A 325 -59.68 2.25 6.75
CA VAL A 325 -59.68 2.09 5.28
C VAL A 325 -61.08 1.64 4.86
N TYR A 326 -61.38 1.77 3.57
CA TYR A 326 -62.67 1.35 3.02
C TYR A 326 -62.51 0.10 2.15
N ILE A 327 -63.62 -0.63 1.91
CA ILE A 327 -63.62 -1.79 1.04
C ILE A 327 -63.11 -1.39 -0.34
N GLY A 328 -62.04 -2.12 -0.78
CA GLY A 328 -61.38 -1.87 -2.08
C GLY A 328 -60.17 -0.93 -2.03
N ASP A 329 -59.92 -0.25 -0.91
CA ASP A 329 -58.70 0.58 -0.75
C ASP A 329 -57.44 -0.28 -0.85
N LYS A 330 -56.37 0.28 -1.40
CA LYS A 330 -55.01 -0.26 -1.35
C LYS A 330 -54.31 0.25 -0.09
N VAL A 331 -53.72 -0.63 0.69
CA VAL A 331 -53.06 -0.26 1.95
C VAL A 331 -51.61 -0.70 1.92
N SER A 332 -50.69 0.22 2.21
CA SER A 332 -49.31 -0.11 2.55
C SER A 332 -49.14 -0.12 4.08
N TYR A 333 -48.73 -1.26 4.59
CA TYR A 333 -48.41 -1.39 6.03
C TYR A 333 -46.98 -1.00 6.35
N LYS A 334 -46.11 -0.89 5.33
CA LYS A 334 -44.69 -0.53 5.49
C LYS A 334 -44.46 0.99 5.45
N SER A 335 -45.37 1.74 4.82
CA SER A 335 -45.23 3.19 4.70
C SER A 335 -45.21 3.86 6.08
N ASN A 336 -44.20 4.73 6.30
CA ASN A 336 -44.00 5.48 7.53
C ASN A 336 -43.73 4.62 8.77
N VAL A 337 -43.32 3.39 8.61
CA VAL A 337 -42.87 2.54 9.71
C VAL A 337 -41.37 2.36 9.61
N SER A 338 -40.68 2.68 10.68
CA SER A 338 -39.23 2.48 10.83
C SER A 338 -38.92 1.72 12.11
N VAL A 339 -37.72 1.16 12.16
CA VAL A 339 -37.20 0.50 13.34
C VAL A 339 -35.91 1.21 13.73
N THR A 340 -35.71 1.44 15.02
CA THR A 340 -34.46 1.96 15.58
C THR A 340 -34.01 1.06 16.71
N ASP A 341 -32.69 0.96 16.87
CA ASP A 341 -32.08 0.20 17.94
C ASP A 341 -30.86 0.93 18.49
N ASN A 342 -30.40 0.56 19.69
CA ASN A 342 -29.25 1.17 20.35
C ASN A 342 -27.91 0.67 19.82
N LYS A 343 -27.90 -0.53 19.20
CA LYS A 343 -26.72 -1.19 18.63
C LYS A 343 -26.82 -1.34 17.13
N ASP A 344 -27.95 -1.87 16.66
CA ASP A 344 -28.11 -2.26 15.27
C ASP A 344 -28.68 -1.11 14.42
N LYS A 345 -27.97 -0.70 13.37
CA LYS A 345 -28.41 0.35 12.45
C LYS A 345 -29.57 -0.08 11.56
N ASP A 346 -29.58 -1.34 11.16
CA ASP A 346 -30.54 -1.91 10.23
C ASP A 346 -31.18 -3.15 10.84
N VAL A 347 -32.32 -2.94 11.51
CA VAL A 347 -33.10 -4.05 12.07
C VAL A 347 -34.22 -4.44 11.12
N PRO A 348 -34.32 -5.71 10.72
CA PRO A 348 -35.37 -6.18 9.82
C PRO A 348 -36.76 -6.02 10.43
N LEU A 349 -37.69 -5.42 9.66
CA LEU A 349 -39.09 -5.31 10.02
C LEU A 349 -39.90 -6.39 9.29
N VAL A 350 -40.56 -7.24 10.06
CA VAL A 350 -41.51 -8.24 9.57
C VAL A 350 -42.94 -7.73 9.84
N ILE A 351 -43.80 -7.80 8.84
CA ILE A 351 -45.19 -7.33 8.93
C ILE A 351 -46.10 -8.49 8.60
N ASP A 352 -46.88 -8.94 9.58
CA ASP A 352 -47.93 -9.94 9.36
C ASP A 352 -49.29 -9.24 9.24
N SER A 353 -49.81 -9.16 8.04
CA SER A 353 -51.13 -8.65 7.70
C SER A 353 -52.07 -9.74 7.18
N SER A 354 -51.75 -11.02 7.40
CA SER A 354 -52.48 -12.16 6.86
C SER A 354 -53.93 -12.26 7.34
N SER A 355 -54.22 -11.66 8.50
CA SER A 355 -55.58 -11.63 9.07
C SER A 355 -56.49 -10.60 8.40
N VAL A 356 -55.93 -9.63 7.65
CA VAL A 356 -56.70 -8.49 7.12
C VAL A 356 -57.44 -8.85 5.85
N ASN A 357 -58.78 -8.67 5.88
CA ASN A 357 -59.62 -8.81 4.71
C ASN A 357 -60.18 -7.43 4.27
N LEU A 358 -59.51 -6.82 3.28
CA LEU A 358 -59.93 -5.53 2.73
C LEU A 358 -61.22 -5.59 1.90
N LYS A 359 -61.80 -6.77 1.68
CA LYS A 359 -63.08 -6.94 0.94
C LYS A 359 -64.29 -7.06 1.85
N LYS A 360 -64.09 -7.02 3.18
CA LYS A 360 -65.17 -7.18 4.14
C LYS A 360 -64.98 -6.16 5.29
N ALA A 361 -66.05 -5.40 5.55
CA ALA A 361 -66.04 -4.51 6.70
C ALA A 361 -65.82 -5.30 7.99
N GLY A 362 -65.00 -4.73 8.89
CA GLY A 362 -64.63 -5.37 10.13
C GLY A 362 -63.37 -4.75 10.73
N THR A 363 -62.95 -5.29 11.84
CA THR A 363 -61.74 -4.91 12.54
C THR A 363 -60.75 -6.03 12.50
N TYR A 364 -59.56 -5.75 12.02
CA TYR A 364 -58.45 -6.70 11.78
C TYR A 364 -57.20 -6.27 12.52
N GLN A 365 -56.27 -7.13 12.70
CA GLN A 365 -54.98 -6.82 13.34
C GLN A 365 -53.85 -7.03 12.33
N VAL A 366 -52.85 -6.15 12.41
CA VAL A 366 -51.53 -6.29 11.75
C VAL A 366 -50.47 -6.29 12.82
N VAL A 367 -49.62 -7.30 12.76
CA VAL A 367 -48.51 -7.44 13.72
C VAL A 367 -47.21 -7.06 13.03
N TYR A 368 -46.51 -6.15 13.64
CA TYR A 368 -45.16 -5.75 13.28
C TYR A 368 -44.20 -6.41 14.25
N SER A 369 -43.17 -7.06 13.73
CA SER A 369 -42.14 -7.72 14.53
C SER A 369 -40.78 -7.24 14.09
N ALA A 370 -39.92 -6.90 15.03
CA ALA A 370 -38.52 -6.56 14.80
C ALA A 370 -37.66 -7.34 15.80
N THR A 371 -36.58 -7.94 15.32
CA THR A 371 -35.63 -8.68 16.15
C THR A 371 -34.23 -8.22 15.76
N ASP A 372 -33.45 -7.77 16.75
CA ASP A 372 -32.07 -7.34 16.57
C ASP A 372 -31.10 -8.54 16.40
N THR A 373 -29.83 -8.25 16.20
CA THR A 373 -28.78 -9.29 16.07
C THR A 373 -28.46 -9.96 17.39
N SER A 374 -28.81 -9.37 18.51
CA SER A 374 -28.64 -9.91 19.87
C SER A 374 -29.79 -10.82 20.29
N GLY A 375 -30.86 -10.87 19.49
CA GLY A 375 -32.04 -11.71 19.72
C GLY A 375 -33.14 -11.03 20.53
N ASN A 376 -33.01 -9.73 20.89
CA ASN A 376 -34.08 -9.02 21.55
C ASN A 376 -35.19 -8.69 20.54
N LYS A 377 -36.44 -8.84 20.95
CA LYS A 377 -37.59 -8.78 20.05
C LYS A 377 -38.63 -7.78 20.54
N THR A 378 -39.19 -7.01 19.62
CA THR A 378 -40.38 -6.20 19.81
C THR A 378 -41.49 -6.60 18.87
N ASP A 379 -42.67 -6.79 19.40
CA ASP A 379 -43.90 -6.98 18.62
C ASP A 379 -44.83 -5.79 18.90
N LYS A 380 -45.40 -5.22 17.83
CA LYS A 380 -46.38 -4.14 17.91
C LYS A 380 -47.57 -4.45 17.04
N THR A 381 -48.77 -4.50 17.65
CA THR A 381 -50.02 -4.73 16.96
C THR A 381 -50.78 -3.44 16.71
N ILE A 382 -51.27 -3.26 15.50
CA ILE A 382 -52.20 -2.18 15.15
C ILE A 382 -53.52 -2.76 14.71
N THR A 383 -54.56 -1.92 14.84
CA THR A 383 -55.91 -2.20 14.39
C THR A 383 -56.15 -1.61 12.99
N VAL A 384 -56.66 -2.42 12.07
CA VAL A 384 -57.14 -1.94 10.77
C VAL A 384 -58.65 -2.08 10.74
N THR A 385 -59.36 -0.96 10.72
CA THR A 385 -60.80 -0.87 10.61
C THR A 385 -61.19 -0.70 9.14
N VAL A 386 -61.76 -1.74 8.54
CA VAL A 386 -62.31 -1.70 7.20
C VAL A 386 -63.78 -1.33 7.26
N LYS A 387 -64.14 -0.21 6.64
CA LYS A 387 -65.52 0.32 6.55
C LYS A 387 -66.10 0.14 5.16
N GLU A 388 -67.43 0.09 5.11
CA GLU A 388 -68.16 0.25 3.85
C GLU A 388 -68.21 1.72 3.48
N TYR A 389 -68.12 2.03 2.22
CA TYR A 389 -68.36 3.40 1.73
C TYR A 389 -69.85 3.78 1.86
N LEU A 390 -70.10 5.01 2.28
CA LEU A 390 -71.42 5.57 2.26
C LEU A 390 -71.86 6.01 0.87
N ILE A 391 -70.92 6.08 -0.07
CA ILE A 391 -71.10 6.31 -1.50
C ILE A 391 -70.53 5.13 -2.26
N ASP A 392 -71.18 4.76 -3.37
CA ASP A 392 -70.66 3.78 -4.30
C ASP A 392 -69.31 4.23 -4.83
N ARG A 393 -68.28 3.41 -4.57
CA ARG A 393 -66.92 3.71 -4.96
C ARG A 393 -66.77 3.82 -6.50
N ASP A 394 -67.45 2.93 -7.22
CA ASP A 394 -67.40 2.91 -8.68
C ASP A 394 -67.94 4.22 -9.26
N LEU A 395 -69.00 4.79 -8.65
CA LEU A 395 -69.57 6.07 -9.05
C LEU A 395 -68.58 7.24 -8.85
N LEU A 396 -67.87 7.24 -7.72
CA LEU A 396 -66.80 8.23 -7.50
C LEU A 396 -65.67 8.09 -8.50
N ASP A 397 -65.16 6.87 -8.67
CA ASP A 397 -64.06 6.55 -9.60
C ASP A 397 -64.39 6.99 -11.03
N ASP A 398 -65.60 6.65 -11.52
CA ASP A 398 -66.01 7.03 -12.87
C ASP A 398 -66.18 8.55 -13.01
N THR A 399 -66.68 9.20 -11.99
CA THR A 399 -66.81 10.67 -11.98
C THR A 399 -65.41 11.33 -12.02
N ALA A 400 -64.49 10.83 -11.20
CA ALA A 400 -63.11 11.31 -11.16
C ALA A 400 -62.31 11.02 -12.44
N LYS A 401 -62.49 9.85 -13.05
CA LYS A 401 -61.89 9.50 -14.38
C LYS A 401 -62.35 10.44 -15.48
N ASN A 402 -63.61 10.83 -15.47
CA ASN A 402 -64.09 11.81 -16.45
C ASN A 402 -63.39 13.17 -16.32
N ILE A 403 -63.11 13.58 -15.08
CA ILE A 403 -62.35 14.80 -14.82
C ILE A 403 -60.92 14.63 -15.32
N LEU A 404 -60.25 13.53 -14.91
CA LEU A 404 -58.88 13.26 -15.33
C LEU A 404 -58.71 13.24 -16.84
N ASN A 405 -59.62 12.63 -17.56
CA ASN A 405 -59.63 12.61 -19.03
C ASN A 405 -59.75 14.01 -19.63
N SER A 406 -60.31 14.98 -18.92
CA SER A 406 -60.46 16.36 -19.39
C SER A 406 -59.24 17.25 -19.07
N ILE A 407 -58.41 16.87 -18.08
CA ILE A 407 -57.30 17.69 -17.58
C ILE A 407 -55.92 17.06 -17.76
N THR A 408 -55.85 15.77 -18.15
CA THR A 408 -54.60 15.06 -18.36
C THR A 408 -54.60 14.27 -19.64
N ASP A 409 -53.42 13.97 -20.17
CA ASP A 409 -53.21 13.10 -21.31
C ASP A 409 -52.02 12.15 -21.11
N SER A 410 -51.79 11.23 -22.08
CA SER A 410 -50.74 10.22 -22.01
C SER A 410 -49.33 10.76 -22.16
N SER A 411 -49.14 11.99 -22.63
CA SER A 411 -47.82 12.62 -22.79
C SER A 411 -47.34 13.30 -21.50
N MET A 412 -48.23 13.54 -20.56
CA MET A 412 -47.93 14.20 -19.31
C MET A 412 -47.14 13.30 -18.36
N THR A 413 -46.09 13.85 -17.78
CA THR A 413 -45.36 13.22 -16.65
C THR A 413 -46.26 13.14 -15.42
N LYS A 414 -45.91 12.31 -14.44
CA LYS A 414 -46.60 12.26 -13.14
C LYS A 414 -46.68 13.65 -12.48
N ARG A 415 -45.61 14.45 -12.59
CA ARG A 415 -45.56 15.82 -12.08
C ARG A 415 -46.55 16.75 -12.79
N ASP A 416 -46.63 16.65 -14.11
CA ASP A 416 -47.56 17.47 -14.92
C ASP A 416 -49.02 17.12 -14.59
N LYS A 417 -49.33 15.82 -14.45
CA LYS A 417 -50.65 15.35 -14.03
C LYS A 417 -50.99 15.83 -12.63
N ALA A 418 -50.05 15.73 -11.67
CA ALA A 418 -50.25 16.25 -10.32
C ALA A 418 -50.53 17.77 -10.34
N TYR A 419 -49.84 18.52 -11.18
CA TYR A 419 -50.06 19.97 -11.31
C TYR A 419 -51.40 20.30 -11.99
N ALA A 420 -51.80 19.54 -12.98
CA ALA A 420 -53.14 19.69 -13.62
C ALA A 420 -54.25 19.44 -12.59
N ILE A 421 -54.14 18.38 -11.79
CA ILE A 421 -55.05 18.08 -10.68
C ILE A 421 -55.07 19.23 -9.68
N TYR A 422 -53.87 19.70 -9.24
CA TYR A 422 -53.75 20.82 -8.33
C TYR A 422 -54.53 22.03 -8.76
N LYS A 423 -54.33 22.44 -10.02
CA LYS A 423 -55.03 23.61 -10.58
C LYS A 423 -56.54 23.40 -10.70
N TRP A 424 -56.95 22.21 -11.13
CA TRP A 424 -58.38 21.89 -11.29
C TRP A 424 -59.06 21.91 -9.92
N VAL A 425 -58.54 21.25 -8.91
CA VAL A 425 -59.13 21.21 -7.55
C VAL A 425 -59.16 22.59 -6.93
N LYS A 426 -58.05 23.35 -7.05
CA LYS A 426 -57.96 24.74 -6.52
C LYS A 426 -58.98 25.68 -7.20
N GLY A 427 -59.27 25.49 -8.49
CA GLY A 427 -60.21 26.29 -9.25
C GLY A 427 -61.68 25.83 -9.18
N HIS A 428 -61.90 24.53 -8.89
CA HIS A 428 -63.23 23.94 -8.90
C HIS A 428 -63.94 24.10 -7.57
N ILE A 429 -63.22 24.00 -6.46
CA ILE A 429 -63.79 24.04 -5.11
C ILE A 429 -63.76 25.49 -4.57
N SER A 430 -64.92 25.95 -4.10
CA SER A 430 -65.05 27.19 -3.34
C SER A 430 -64.94 26.92 -1.84
N TYR A 431 -64.11 27.70 -1.11
CA TYR A 431 -63.91 27.50 0.32
C TYR A 431 -65.07 28.00 1.15
N THR A 432 -65.80 27.11 1.84
CA THR A 432 -66.98 27.42 2.67
C THR A 432 -66.72 27.30 4.17
N GLY A 433 -65.60 26.72 4.56
CA GLY A 433 -65.25 26.53 5.96
C GLY A 433 -65.89 25.31 6.64
N TYR A 434 -66.61 24.49 5.89
CA TYR A 434 -67.31 23.30 6.42
C TYR A 434 -67.18 22.10 5.48
N SER A 435 -67.04 20.90 6.04
CA SER A 435 -67.12 19.60 5.33
C SER A 435 -67.46 18.49 6.34
N ASP A 436 -67.95 17.34 5.81
CA ASP A 436 -68.12 16.13 6.59
C ASP A 436 -66.78 15.35 6.60
N LYS A 437 -66.14 15.33 7.77
CA LYS A 437 -64.80 14.69 7.96
C LYS A 437 -64.92 13.21 8.38
N SER A 438 -66.14 12.66 8.39
CA SER A 438 -66.38 11.28 8.77
C SER A 438 -65.98 10.24 7.69
N ASP A 439 -66.05 10.63 6.42
CA ASP A 439 -65.82 9.79 5.28
C ASP A 439 -65.24 10.62 4.08
N TRP A 440 -63.97 10.38 3.76
CA TRP A 440 -63.28 11.12 2.74
C TRP A 440 -63.81 10.80 1.32
N VAL A 441 -64.35 9.57 1.09
CA VAL A 441 -64.89 9.14 -0.21
C VAL A 441 -66.20 9.93 -0.49
N LYS A 442 -67.07 10.00 0.51
CA LYS A 442 -68.26 10.83 0.42
C LYS A 442 -67.92 12.28 0.20
N GLU A 443 -66.92 12.78 0.92
CA GLU A 443 -66.52 14.18 0.79
C GLU A 443 -65.84 14.48 -0.54
N ALA A 444 -65.06 13.54 -1.11
CA ALA A 444 -64.52 13.67 -2.43
C ALA A 444 -65.63 13.75 -3.51
N TYR A 445 -66.61 12.85 -3.42
CA TYR A 445 -67.77 12.90 -4.32
C TYR A 445 -68.55 14.21 -4.21
N ASN A 446 -68.86 14.64 -2.99
CA ASN A 446 -69.55 15.90 -2.71
C ASN A 446 -68.75 17.12 -3.23
N GLY A 447 -67.43 17.11 -3.03
CA GLY A 447 -66.53 18.17 -3.47
C GLY A 447 -66.49 18.27 -5.00
N ILE A 448 -66.49 17.12 -5.70
CA ILE A 448 -66.53 17.06 -7.16
C ILE A 448 -67.89 17.61 -7.67
N ILE A 449 -69.01 17.17 -7.10
CA ILE A 449 -70.34 17.49 -7.61
C ILE A 449 -70.76 18.91 -7.19
N ASN A 450 -70.50 19.35 -5.98
CA ASN A 450 -70.99 20.60 -5.44
C ASN A 450 -70.01 21.76 -5.61
N GLY A 451 -68.70 21.48 -5.82
CA GLY A 451 -67.67 22.50 -5.98
C GLY A 451 -67.50 23.39 -4.74
N ALA A 452 -67.76 22.86 -3.52
CA ALA A 452 -67.72 23.64 -2.31
C ALA A 452 -67.30 22.80 -1.10
N GLY A 453 -66.53 23.38 -0.16
CA GLY A 453 -66.12 22.71 1.05
C GLY A 453 -65.01 23.42 1.83
N ASP A 454 -64.28 22.71 2.67
CA ASP A 454 -63.12 23.25 3.42
C ASP A 454 -61.84 22.50 3.05
N CYS A 455 -60.75 22.67 3.81
CA CYS A 455 -59.48 22.03 3.55
C CYS A 455 -59.58 20.49 3.43
N PHE A 456 -60.53 19.87 4.11
CA PHE A 456 -60.74 18.43 3.98
C PHE A 456 -61.36 18.04 2.64
N THR A 457 -62.22 18.85 2.09
CA THR A 457 -62.81 18.66 0.74
C THR A 457 -61.73 18.75 -0.34
N TYR A 458 -60.89 19.81 -0.29
CA TYR A 458 -59.72 19.93 -1.20
C TYR A 458 -58.77 18.75 -1.13
N PHE A 459 -58.47 18.33 0.07
CA PHE A 459 -57.67 17.12 0.33
C PHE A 459 -58.31 15.87 -0.25
N ALA A 460 -59.59 15.60 0.05
CA ALA A 460 -60.31 14.41 -0.36
C ALA A 460 -60.41 14.27 -1.90
N VAL A 461 -60.74 15.35 -2.57
CA VAL A 461 -60.84 15.41 -4.02
C VAL A 461 -59.43 15.22 -4.67
N SER A 462 -58.40 15.88 -4.11
CA SER A 462 -57.04 15.71 -4.56
C SER A 462 -56.57 14.28 -4.40
N LYS A 463 -56.82 13.65 -3.25
CA LYS A 463 -56.45 12.28 -2.94
C LYS A 463 -57.05 11.30 -3.98
N GLU A 464 -58.30 11.46 -4.29
CA GLU A 464 -59.00 10.61 -5.29
C GLU A 464 -58.34 10.72 -6.65
N LEU A 465 -58.19 11.95 -7.17
CA LEU A 465 -57.63 12.17 -8.50
C LEU A 465 -56.16 11.76 -8.60
N LEU A 466 -55.36 11.97 -7.56
CA LEU A 466 -53.97 11.54 -7.52
C LEU A 466 -53.86 10.01 -7.51
N THR A 467 -54.71 9.33 -6.71
CA THR A 467 -54.72 7.87 -6.62
C THR A 467 -55.06 7.22 -7.96
N LEU A 468 -56.04 7.74 -8.68
CA LEU A 468 -56.43 7.23 -10.00
C LEU A 468 -55.38 7.50 -11.10
N THR A 469 -54.40 8.36 -10.87
CA THR A 469 -53.28 8.63 -11.80
C THR A 469 -52.00 7.91 -11.40
N ASP A 470 -52.07 6.96 -10.48
CA ASP A 470 -50.93 6.17 -10.00
C ASP A 470 -49.81 7.07 -9.39
N ILE A 471 -50.18 8.20 -8.81
CA ILE A 471 -49.30 9.05 -8.05
C ILE A 471 -49.39 8.68 -6.59
N ASP A 472 -48.26 8.20 -6.04
CA ASP A 472 -48.18 7.87 -4.62
C ASP A 472 -48.49 9.10 -3.77
N ASN A 473 -49.43 8.96 -2.83
CA ASN A 473 -49.85 10.04 -1.97
C ASN A 473 -50.09 9.56 -0.55
N MET A 474 -49.86 10.44 0.42
CA MET A 474 -50.04 10.19 1.85
C MET A 474 -50.84 11.30 2.48
N ASP A 475 -51.72 10.93 3.40
CA ASP A 475 -52.55 11.86 4.16
C ASP A 475 -51.72 12.54 5.25
N VAL A 476 -51.73 13.85 5.29
CA VAL A 476 -51.08 14.63 6.35
C VAL A 476 -52.15 15.45 7.09
N THR A 477 -52.06 15.40 8.40
CA THR A 477 -52.98 16.17 9.26
C THR A 477 -52.20 17.07 10.19
N ARG A 478 -52.62 18.33 10.30
CA ARG A 478 -52.07 19.28 11.24
C ARG A 478 -52.22 18.81 12.68
N ILE A 479 -51.17 18.96 13.48
CA ILE A 479 -51.18 18.77 14.92
C ILE A 479 -51.12 20.12 15.64
N GLY A 480 -51.87 20.23 16.75
CA GLY A 480 -51.99 21.48 17.51
C GLY A 480 -52.81 22.54 16.74
N GLY A 481 -52.93 23.72 17.36
CA GLY A 481 -53.77 24.82 16.84
C GLY A 481 -55.25 24.64 17.17
N THR A 482 -56.06 25.66 16.79
CA THR A 482 -57.50 25.71 17.08
C THR A 482 -58.35 25.08 15.98
N THR A 483 -57.78 24.82 14.80
CA THR A 483 -58.46 24.23 13.66
C THR A 483 -57.65 23.09 13.10
N ARG A 484 -58.34 22.09 12.53
CA ARG A 484 -57.66 21.01 11.76
C ARG A 484 -57.31 21.54 10.37
N HIS A 485 -56.24 21.02 9.83
CA HIS A 485 -55.91 21.19 8.39
C HIS A 485 -55.43 19.87 7.84
N TYR A 486 -55.78 19.61 6.57
CA TYR A 486 -55.50 18.35 5.85
C TYR A 486 -54.84 18.69 4.51
N TRP A 487 -53.79 17.96 4.20
CA TRP A 487 -53.11 18.03 2.88
C TRP A 487 -52.47 16.70 2.53
N SER A 488 -51.80 16.60 1.45
CA SER A 488 -51.09 15.39 1.05
C SER A 488 -49.59 15.60 0.93
N MET A 489 -48.83 14.55 1.11
CA MET A 489 -47.50 14.38 0.49
C MET A 489 -47.66 13.55 -0.73
N ILE A 490 -46.95 13.88 -1.83
CA ILE A 490 -46.98 13.16 -3.11
C ILE A 490 -45.58 12.79 -3.55
N ASN A 491 -45.46 11.68 -4.31
CA ASN A 491 -44.23 11.29 -4.98
C ASN A 491 -44.47 11.08 -6.48
N THR A 492 -43.86 11.93 -7.26
CA THR A 492 -43.93 11.88 -8.73
C THR A 492 -42.72 11.21 -9.39
N GLY A 493 -41.87 10.56 -8.57
CA GLY A 493 -40.66 9.86 -8.98
C GLY A 493 -39.34 10.53 -8.55
N ALA A 494 -39.39 11.79 -8.07
CA ALA A 494 -38.22 12.57 -7.63
C ALA A 494 -38.13 12.72 -6.11
N GLY A 495 -38.86 11.94 -5.34
CA GLY A 495 -38.98 12.04 -3.88
C GLY A 495 -40.34 12.54 -3.46
N TRP A 496 -40.52 12.67 -2.13
CA TRP A 496 -41.77 13.09 -1.53
C TRP A 496 -41.79 14.61 -1.33
N TYR A 497 -42.96 15.24 -1.64
CA TYR A 497 -43.17 16.68 -1.51
C TYR A 497 -44.55 16.97 -0.95
N HIS A 498 -44.69 18.09 -0.25
CA HIS A 498 -45.98 18.53 0.23
C HIS A 498 -46.86 19.08 -0.89
N TYR A 499 -48.13 18.77 -0.83
CA TYR A 499 -49.13 19.11 -1.83
C TYR A 499 -50.42 19.54 -1.15
N ASP A 500 -50.78 20.82 -1.25
CA ASP A 500 -52.00 21.39 -0.65
C ASP A 500 -52.71 22.27 -1.67
N SER A 501 -53.79 21.76 -2.25
CA SER A 501 -54.62 22.51 -3.20
C SER A 501 -55.59 23.49 -2.55
N CYS A 502 -55.73 23.46 -1.21
CA CYS A 502 -56.56 24.38 -0.49
C CYS A 502 -56.04 25.83 -0.64
N PRO A 503 -56.89 26.82 -0.95
CA PRO A 503 -56.47 28.21 -1.05
C PRO A 503 -55.86 28.70 0.25
N ASN A 504 -54.72 29.38 0.11
CA ASN A 504 -54.10 30.03 1.27
C ASN A 504 -54.23 31.56 1.17
N VAL A 505 -54.15 32.23 2.32
CA VAL A 505 -54.31 33.69 2.40
C VAL A 505 -53.23 34.47 1.66
N ASP A 506 -52.11 33.88 1.40
CA ASP A 506 -50.97 34.49 0.70
C ASP A 506 -51.05 34.30 -0.84
N HIS A 507 -52.07 33.60 -1.31
CA HIS A 507 -52.29 33.24 -2.73
C HIS A 507 -51.10 32.53 -3.37
N LYS A 508 -50.19 31.95 -2.58
CA LYS A 508 -49.07 31.18 -3.08
C LYS A 508 -49.48 29.75 -3.42
N ASP A 509 -48.80 29.17 -4.40
CA ASP A 509 -48.99 27.76 -4.71
C ASP A 509 -48.29 26.89 -3.67
N SER A 510 -49.02 25.94 -3.09
CA SER A 510 -48.50 24.91 -2.20
C SER A 510 -48.38 23.57 -2.95
N PHE A 511 -47.68 23.60 -4.06
CA PHE A 511 -47.50 22.48 -4.96
C PHE A 511 -46.04 21.98 -4.92
N MET A 512 -45.82 20.76 -4.48
CA MET A 512 -44.51 20.10 -4.40
C MET A 512 -43.49 20.92 -3.58
N LEU A 513 -43.89 21.33 -2.38
CA LEU A 513 -43.03 22.07 -1.45
C LEU A 513 -42.14 21.10 -0.65
N THR A 514 -40.91 21.52 -0.39
CA THR A 514 -40.01 20.85 0.55
C THR A 514 -40.45 21.14 2.00
N ASP A 515 -39.88 20.38 2.95
CA ASP A 515 -40.10 20.61 4.40
C ASP A 515 -39.71 22.03 4.81
N SER A 516 -38.63 22.56 4.23
CA SER A 516 -38.16 23.93 4.53
C SER A 516 -39.06 24.99 3.92
N GLU A 517 -39.55 24.81 2.71
CA GLU A 517 -40.49 25.73 2.05
C GLU A 517 -41.84 25.75 2.78
N LEU A 518 -42.34 24.57 3.17
CA LEU A 518 -43.57 24.47 3.95
C LEU A 518 -43.45 25.14 5.33
N ALA A 519 -42.29 24.96 6.00
CA ALA A 519 -42.01 25.62 7.28
C ALA A 519 -41.97 27.14 7.13
N ALA A 520 -41.32 27.64 6.07
CA ALA A 520 -41.30 29.09 5.80
C ALA A 520 -42.70 29.68 5.54
N LEU A 521 -43.59 28.94 4.83
CA LEU A 521 -45.01 29.35 4.70
C LEU A 521 -45.72 29.36 6.05
N SER A 522 -45.43 28.41 6.92
CA SER A 522 -46.04 28.32 8.26
C SER A 522 -45.61 29.46 9.18
N GLU A 523 -44.31 29.82 9.14
CA GLU A 523 -43.75 30.94 9.92
C GLU A 523 -44.35 32.29 9.48
N ASN A 524 -44.46 32.53 8.19
CA ASN A 524 -45.07 33.75 7.65
C ASN A 524 -46.49 33.97 8.16
N ARG A 525 -47.21 32.88 8.43
CA ARG A 525 -48.60 32.94 8.96
C ARG A 525 -48.67 33.11 10.48
N LYS A 526 -47.58 33.04 11.21
CA LYS A 526 -47.46 33.17 12.68
C LYS A 526 -48.41 32.26 13.49
N ASN A 527 -48.89 31.14 12.93
CA ASN A 527 -49.91 30.29 13.54
C ASN A 527 -49.62 28.79 13.46
N ASN A 528 -48.41 28.42 13.08
CA ASN A 528 -47.99 27.01 12.89
C ASN A 528 -48.98 26.23 12.04
N TYR A 529 -49.43 26.84 10.93
CA TYR A 529 -50.50 26.30 10.09
C TYR A 529 -50.21 24.93 9.53
N TYR A 530 -48.97 24.65 9.16
CA TYR A 530 -48.53 23.37 8.65
C TYR A 530 -47.71 22.55 9.69
N ASN A 531 -48.05 22.68 10.97
CA ASN A 531 -47.40 21.87 11.98
C ASN A 531 -47.89 20.42 11.93
N TYR A 532 -46.99 19.45 11.77
CA TYR A 532 -47.30 18.02 11.71
C TYR A 532 -46.18 17.23 12.37
N ASN A 533 -46.40 15.93 12.65
CA ASN A 533 -45.37 15.05 13.21
C ASN A 533 -44.47 14.53 12.09
N LYS A 534 -43.34 15.20 11.87
CA LYS A 534 -42.37 14.85 10.80
C LYS A 534 -41.86 13.42 10.89
N SER A 535 -41.79 12.83 12.09
CA SER A 535 -41.30 11.48 12.26
C SER A 535 -42.19 10.38 11.64
N LEU A 536 -43.43 10.75 11.27
CA LEU A 536 -44.38 9.83 10.64
C LEU A 536 -44.32 9.84 9.11
N TYR A 537 -43.50 10.69 8.54
CA TYR A 537 -43.49 10.92 7.08
C TYR A 537 -42.06 10.86 6.54
N PRO A 538 -41.87 10.49 5.28
CA PRO A 538 -40.58 10.61 4.62
C PRO A 538 -40.16 12.07 4.55
N SER A 539 -38.85 12.33 4.71
CA SER A 539 -38.29 13.65 4.46
C SER A 539 -38.40 14.03 2.99
N THR A 540 -38.59 15.32 2.73
CA THR A 540 -38.52 15.86 1.39
C THR A 540 -37.04 15.93 0.92
N PRO A 541 -36.76 15.91 -0.40
CA PRO A 541 -35.42 16.18 -0.87
C PRO A 541 -34.94 17.55 -0.40
N GLU A 542 -33.68 17.63 0.04
CA GLU A 542 -33.00 18.91 0.27
C GLU A 542 -32.63 19.52 -1.08
N GLU A 543 -32.73 20.85 -1.20
CA GLU A 543 -32.27 21.58 -2.39
C GLU A 543 -30.76 21.59 -2.52
#